data_9958262289cf2c9bba6e008722041071
#
_entry.id   9958262289cf2c9bba6e008722041071
#
_cell.length_a   1.000
_cell.length_b   1.000
_cell.length_c   1.000
_cell.angle_alpha   90.00
_cell.angle_beta   90.00
_cell.angle_gamma   90.00
#
_symmetry.space_group_name_H-M   'P 1'
#
loop_
_entity.id
_entity.type
_entity.pdbx_description
1 polymer ?
#
loop_
_entity_poly.entity_id
_entity_poly.type
_entity_poly.pdbx_seq_one_letter_code
_entity_poly.pdbx_strand_id
1 'polypeptide(L)'
;MKTYALYIGRWQNWHKGHEWLITQQLQKNKNVWVAIRDVQQDENNPKTAQQVLKELANEPFFVNNSDKILLSIIPDIESVNYGRGVGYDVIYHEPPTEIAEISGTQIRKQVIKNK
;
A
#
# COMPACT_ATOMS: atom_id res chain seq x y z
N MET A 1 -17.16 -17.03 -2.94
CA MET A 1 -15.86 -16.63 -2.39
C MET A 1 -15.51 -15.25 -2.85
N LYS A 2 -14.89 -14.46 -1.97
CA LYS A 2 -14.40 -13.12 -2.35
C LYS A 2 -13.07 -13.24 -3.08
N THR A 3 -12.90 -12.42 -4.10
CA THR A 3 -11.60 -12.19 -4.71
C THR A 3 -11.12 -10.79 -4.34
N TYR A 4 -9.82 -10.58 -4.38
CA TYR A 4 -9.23 -9.33 -3.91
C TYR A 4 -8.27 -8.76 -4.95
N ALA A 5 -8.27 -7.43 -5.07
CA ALA A 5 -7.20 -6.70 -5.73
C ALA A 5 -6.09 -6.49 -4.71
N LEU A 6 -4.93 -7.09 -4.91
CA LEU A 6 -3.82 -7.07 -3.97
C LEU A 6 -2.91 -5.89 -4.22
N TYR A 7 -2.59 -5.16 -3.16
CA TYR A 7 -1.58 -4.11 -3.16
C TYR A 7 -0.53 -4.45 -2.11
N ILE A 8 0.70 -4.59 -2.52
CA ILE A 8 1.80 -4.94 -1.62
C ILE A 8 2.70 -3.73 -1.44
N GLY A 9 3.02 -3.39 -0.21
CA GLY A 9 3.89 -2.26 0.05
C GLY A 9 4.38 -2.22 1.48
N ARG A 10 5.23 -1.24 1.77
CA ARG A 10 5.71 -0.98 3.12
C ARG A 10 4.80 -0.01 3.85
N TRP A 11 4.11 0.87 3.07
CA TRP A 11 3.13 1.85 3.54
C TRP A 11 3.67 2.73 4.68
N GLN A 12 4.94 3.03 4.62
CA GLN A 12 5.57 3.99 5.52
C GLN A 12 5.07 5.38 5.14
N ASN A 13 4.60 6.16 6.09
CA ASN A 13 4.10 7.51 5.83
C ASN A 13 2.94 7.52 4.82
N TRP A 14 1.77 7.05 5.27
CA TRP A 14 0.54 7.08 4.46
C TRP A 14 0.29 8.47 3.89
N HIS A 15 -0.06 8.56 2.60
CA HIS A 15 -0.31 9.84 1.94
C HIS A 15 -1.33 9.71 0.81
N LYS A 16 -1.67 10.84 0.18
CA LYS A 16 -2.69 10.91 -0.87
C LYS A 16 -2.37 10.03 -2.09
N GLY A 17 -1.10 9.83 -2.39
CA GLY A 17 -0.69 8.93 -3.48
C GLY A 17 -1.11 7.49 -3.23
N HIS A 18 -0.96 7.02 -2.00
CA HIS A 18 -1.42 5.68 -1.61
C HIS A 18 -2.94 5.58 -1.72
N GLU A 19 -3.63 6.61 -1.24
CA GLU A 19 -5.09 6.66 -1.29
C GLU A 19 -5.58 6.61 -2.74
N TRP A 20 -4.96 7.40 -3.62
CA TRP A 20 -5.28 7.39 -5.05
C TRP A 20 -5.11 5.98 -5.64
N LEU A 21 -3.98 5.35 -5.36
CA LEU A 21 -3.66 4.03 -5.90
C LEU A 21 -4.71 2.99 -5.52
N ILE A 22 -5.08 2.92 -4.26
CA ILE A 22 -6.06 1.95 -3.77
C ILE A 22 -7.46 2.26 -4.30
N THR A 23 -7.78 3.55 -4.46
CA THR A 23 -9.06 3.99 -4.98
C THR A 23 -9.32 3.47 -6.40
N GLN A 24 -8.26 3.21 -7.19
CA GLN A 24 -8.42 2.73 -8.56
C GLN A 24 -9.23 1.44 -8.63
N GLN A 25 -9.10 0.56 -7.66
CA GLN A 25 -9.89 -0.68 -7.62
C GLN A 25 -11.16 -0.53 -6.77
N LEU A 26 -11.12 0.27 -5.70
CA LEU A 26 -12.30 0.50 -4.88
C LEU A 26 -13.44 1.13 -5.68
N GLN A 27 -13.14 2.09 -6.55
CA GLN A 27 -14.16 2.77 -7.36
C GLN A 27 -14.83 1.83 -8.37
N LYS A 28 -14.20 0.68 -8.65
CA LYS A 28 -14.77 -0.37 -9.49
C LYS A 28 -15.56 -1.40 -8.65
N ASN A 29 -15.81 -1.07 -7.40
CA ASN A 29 -16.52 -1.93 -6.45
C ASN A 29 -15.81 -3.26 -6.20
N LYS A 30 -14.47 -3.25 -6.23
CA LYS A 30 -13.67 -4.43 -5.95
C LYS A 30 -13.33 -4.50 -4.47
N ASN A 31 -13.14 -5.72 -3.96
CA ASN A 31 -12.52 -5.92 -2.65
C ASN A 31 -11.03 -5.74 -2.80
N VAL A 32 -10.40 -5.12 -1.81
CA VAL A 32 -8.98 -4.78 -1.85
C VAL A 32 -8.26 -5.43 -0.68
N TRP A 33 -7.08 -5.97 -0.94
CA TRP A 33 -6.20 -6.50 0.10
C TRP A 33 -4.93 -5.65 0.12
N VAL A 34 -4.75 -4.90 1.21
CA VAL A 34 -3.54 -4.11 1.43
C VAL A 34 -2.61 -4.93 2.31
N ALA A 35 -1.55 -5.45 1.70
CA ALA A 35 -0.57 -6.29 2.38
C ALA A 35 0.63 -5.45 2.79
N ILE A 36 0.94 -5.45 4.08
CA ILE A 36 2.03 -4.68 4.67
C ILE A 36 3.24 -5.59 4.82
N ARG A 37 4.33 -5.28 4.12
CA ARG A 37 5.56 -6.04 4.20
C ARG A 37 6.20 -5.84 5.57
N ASP A 38 6.59 -6.94 6.22
CA ASP A 38 7.25 -6.92 7.53
C ASP A 38 8.75 -6.66 7.32
N VAL A 39 9.09 -5.40 7.04
CA VAL A 39 10.46 -4.98 6.78
C VAL A 39 11.18 -4.63 8.08
N GLN A 40 12.51 -4.74 8.05
CA GLN A 40 13.34 -4.34 9.17
C GLN A 40 13.25 -2.81 9.34
N GLN A 41 13.11 -2.35 10.58
CA GLN A 41 13.09 -0.93 10.89
C GLN A 41 14.46 -0.31 10.63
N ASP A 42 14.51 0.76 9.84
CA ASP A 42 15.73 1.48 9.50
C ASP A 42 15.39 2.91 9.07
N GLU A 43 16.35 3.62 8.47
CA GLU A 43 16.14 5.01 8.01
C GLU A 43 15.04 5.14 6.97
N ASN A 44 14.92 4.15 6.08
CA ASN A 44 13.92 4.15 5.02
C ASN A 44 12.58 3.58 5.50
N ASN A 45 12.61 2.84 6.60
CA ASN A 45 11.44 2.19 7.18
C ASN A 45 11.40 2.50 8.68
N PRO A 46 11.06 3.75 9.06
CA PRO A 46 11.11 4.17 10.46
C PRO A 46 10.07 3.49 11.35
N LYS A 47 9.08 2.86 10.78
CA LYS A 47 8.00 2.22 11.53
C LYS A 47 8.03 0.71 11.33
N THR A 48 7.67 -0.03 12.37
CA THR A 48 7.47 -1.47 12.26
C THR A 48 6.17 -1.75 11.49
N ALA A 49 6.04 -2.97 10.97
CA ALA A 49 4.80 -3.35 10.27
C ALA A 49 3.57 -3.24 11.19
N GLN A 50 3.73 -3.56 12.48
CA GLN A 50 2.65 -3.44 13.46
C GLN A 50 2.23 -1.98 13.66
N GLN A 51 3.19 -1.06 13.71
CA GLN A 51 2.89 0.37 13.80
C GLN A 51 2.15 0.85 12.57
N VAL A 52 2.59 0.43 11.39
CA VAL A 52 1.92 0.76 10.13
C VAL A 52 0.49 0.22 10.11
N LEU A 53 0.31 -1.04 10.48
CA LEU A 53 -1.02 -1.64 10.53
C LEU A 53 -1.96 -0.84 11.44
N LYS A 54 -1.49 -0.49 12.63
CA LYS A 54 -2.28 0.28 13.59
C LYS A 54 -2.64 1.66 13.03
N GLU A 55 -1.70 2.34 12.40
CA GLU A 55 -1.96 3.65 11.79
C GLU A 55 -2.98 3.57 10.66
N LEU A 56 -2.81 2.60 9.75
CA LEU A 56 -3.73 2.45 8.62
C LEU A 56 -5.14 2.08 9.12
N ALA A 57 -5.24 1.20 10.10
CA ALA A 57 -6.52 0.80 10.65
C ALA A 57 -7.29 1.98 11.25
N ASN A 58 -6.61 3.03 11.66
CA ASN A 58 -7.22 4.24 12.24
C ASN A 58 -7.37 5.39 11.24
N GLU A 59 -6.84 5.24 10.02
CA GLU A 59 -7.01 6.25 9.00
C GLU A 59 -8.46 6.30 8.51
N PRO A 60 -9.07 7.50 8.38
CA PRO A 60 -10.46 7.60 7.92
C PRO A 60 -10.72 6.87 6.60
N PHE A 61 -9.77 6.87 5.68
CA PHE A 61 -9.90 6.16 4.41
C PHE A 61 -10.18 4.67 4.64
N PHE A 62 -9.43 4.03 5.52
CA PHE A 62 -9.62 2.61 5.83
C PHE A 62 -10.85 2.35 6.67
N VAL A 63 -11.13 3.23 7.64
CA VAL A 63 -12.33 3.11 8.48
C VAL A 63 -13.58 3.17 7.60
N ASN A 64 -13.63 4.12 6.66
CA ASN A 64 -14.79 4.33 5.80
C ASN A 64 -14.95 3.24 4.75
N ASN A 65 -13.92 2.44 4.49
CA ASN A 65 -13.94 1.37 3.49
C ASN A 65 -13.67 0.01 4.13
N SER A 66 -13.94 -0.13 5.43
CA SER A 66 -13.58 -1.35 6.18
C SER A 66 -14.29 -2.60 5.68
N ASP A 67 -15.45 -2.45 5.03
CA ASP A 67 -16.19 -3.56 4.42
C ASP A 67 -15.54 -4.08 3.13
N LYS A 68 -14.65 -3.30 2.53
CA LYS A 68 -14.02 -3.61 1.24
C LYS A 68 -12.53 -3.90 1.36
N ILE A 69 -11.86 -3.40 2.41
CA ILE A 69 -10.41 -3.50 2.53
C ILE A 69 -10.00 -4.49 3.60
N LEU A 70 -9.18 -5.46 3.20
CA LEU A 70 -8.49 -6.37 4.10
C LEU A 70 -7.09 -5.83 4.33
N LEU A 71 -6.73 -5.57 5.60
CA LEU A 71 -5.38 -5.18 6.00
C LEU A 71 -4.70 -6.39 6.63
N SER A 72 -3.49 -6.70 6.21
CA SER A 72 -2.71 -7.76 6.85
C SER A 72 -1.22 -7.53 6.70
N ILE A 73 -0.47 -8.03 7.67
CA ILE A 73 0.99 -8.06 7.61
C ILE A 73 1.40 -9.36 6.92
N ILE A 74 2.32 -9.26 5.97
CA ILE A 74 2.90 -10.43 5.31
C ILE A 74 4.41 -10.42 5.55
N PRO A 75 5.08 -11.59 5.43
CA PRO A 75 6.54 -11.61 5.46
C PRO A 75 7.11 -10.68 4.40
N ASP A 76 8.32 -10.18 4.64
CA ASP A 76 8.98 -9.37 3.62
C ASP A 76 9.22 -10.23 2.37
N ILE A 77 9.18 -9.59 1.23
CA ILE A 77 9.31 -10.25 -0.07
C ILE A 77 10.43 -9.61 -0.88
N GLU A 78 11.08 -10.40 -1.71
CA GLU A 78 12.07 -9.87 -2.66
C GLU A 78 11.52 -9.83 -4.09
N SER A 79 10.50 -10.61 -4.40
CA SER A 79 9.93 -10.64 -5.74
C SER A 79 8.53 -11.22 -5.73
N VAL A 80 7.78 -10.92 -6.80
CA VAL A 80 6.50 -11.55 -7.10
C VAL A 80 6.71 -12.34 -8.38
N ASN A 81 6.40 -13.64 -8.34
CA ASN A 81 6.69 -14.55 -9.44
C ASN A 81 5.41 -15.15 -10.00
N TYR A 82 5.30 -15.21 -11.31
CA TYR A 82 4.16 -15.84 -11.96
C TYR A 82 4.57 -16.55 -13.23
N GLY A 83 3.79 -17.56 -13.60
CA GLY A 83 3.94 -18.26 -14.86
C GLY A 83 2.70 -18.05 -15.72
N ARG A 84 2.52 -18.89 -16.71
CA ARG A 84 1.34 -18.85 -17.58
C ARG A 84 0.09 -19.31 -16.83
N GLY A 85 -1.05 -18.70 -17.17
CA GLY A 85 -2.34 -19.18 -16.71
C GLY A 85 -2.58 -19.03 -15.21
N VAL A 86 -2.00 -18.00 -14.62
CA VAL A 86 -2.10 -17.77 -13.15
C VAL A 86 -3.52 -17.44 -12.70
N GLY A 87 -4.40 -17.01 -13.59
CA GLY A 87 -5.79 -16.72 -13.23
C GLY A 87 -6.01 -15.36 -12.59
N TYR A 88 -5.02 -14.49 -12.62
CA TYR A 88 -5.18 -13.10 -12.14
C TYR A 88 -4.40 -12.14 -13.03
N ASP A 89 -4.75 -10.87 -12.98
CA ASP A 89 -4.09 -9.82 -13.74
C ASP A 89 -2.98 -9.17 -12.93
N VAL A 90 -1.94 -8.69 -13.61
CA VAL A 90 -0.90 -7.85 -13.01
C VAL A 90 -1.08 -6.47 -13.64
N ILE A 91 -1.50 -5.49 -12.84
CA ILE A 91 -1.94 -4.18 -13.32
C ILE A 91 -1.05 -3.09 -12.76
N TYR A 92 -0.52 -2.24 -13.66
CA TYR A 92 0.18 -1.03 -13.29
C TYR A 92 -0.79 0.15 -13.37
N HIS A 93 -0.81 0.99 -12.34
CA HIS A 93 -1.62 2.20 -12.30
C HIS A 93 -0.72 3.41 -12.43
N GLU A 94 -0.80 4.10 -13.57
CA GLU A 94 -0.02 5.31 -13.82
C GLU A 94 -0.67 6.49 -13.10
N PRO A 95 -0.02 7.08 -12.10
CA PRO A 95 -0.60 8.23 -11.41
C PRO A 95 -0.50 9.50 -12.24
N PRO A 96 -1.49 10.42 -12.12
CA PRO A 96 -1.32 11.77 -12.68
C PRO A 96 -0.10 12.46 -12.09
N THR A 97 0.42 13.46 -12.80
CA THR A 97 1.64 14.15 -12.39
C THR A 97 1.55 14.69 -10.96
N GLU A 98 0.44 15.32 -10.59
CA GLU A 98 0.26 15.90 -9.26
C GLU A 98 0.24 14.82 -8.16
N ILE A 99 -0.18 13.60 -8.49
CA ILE A 99 -0.17 12.48 -7.55
C ILE A 99 1.23 11.88 -7.49
N ALA A 100 1.90 11.73 -8.62
CA ALA A 100 3.23 11.16 -8.69
C ALA A 100 4.24 11.96 -7.85
N GLU A 101 4.04 13.26 -7.73
CA GLU A 101 4.89 14.14 -6.92
C GLU A 101 4.77 13.89 -5.42
N ILE A 102 3.74 13.16 -4.98
CA ILE A 102 3.49 12.86 -3.57
C ILE A 102 3.96 11.44 -3.24
N SER A 103 5.11 11.01 -3.75
CA SER A 103 5.59 9.65 -3.48
C SER A 103 6.10 9.52 -2.03
N GLY A 104 5.92 8.35 -1.45
CA GLY A 104 6.43 8.06 -0.12
C GLY A 104 7.96 8.17 -0.06
N THR A 105 8.64 7.83 -1.15
CA THR A 105 10.09 7.95 -1.24
C THR A 105 10.53 9.40 -1.14
N GLN A 106 9.86 10.31 -1.83
CA GLN A 106 10.18 11.73 -1.75
C GLN A 106 9.93 12.29 -0.35
N ILE A 107 8.83 11.91 0.27
CA ILE A 107 8.52 12.34 1.64
C ILE A 107 9.60 11.86 2.59
N ARG A 108 10.00 10.60 2.50
CA ARG A 108 11.07 10.05 3.36
C ARG A 108 12.39 10.75 3.13
N LYS A 109 12.75 11.06 1.87
CA LYS A 109 13.98 11.80 1.56
C LYS A 109 13.96 13.20 2.16
N GLN A 110 12.84 13.89 2.11
CA GLN A 110 12.70 15.21 2.71
C GLN A 110 12.87 15.16 4.23
N VAL A 111 12.28 14.18 4.87
CA VAL A 111 12.43 13.98 6.32
C VAL A 111 13.89 13.74 6.69
N ILE A 112 14.59 12.89 5.94
CA ILE A 112 16.00 12.58 6.16
C ILE A 112 16.87 13.83 5.97
N LYS A 113 16.61 14.61 4.92
CA LYS A 113 17.36 15.83 4.63
C LYS A 113 17.20 16.88 5.72
N ASN A 114 16.05 16.94 6.34
CA ASN A 114 15.73 17.95 7.35
C ASN A 114 16.18 17.56 8.77
N LYS A 115 16.82 16.41 8.89
CA LYS A 115 17.46 16.02 10.12
C LYS A 115 18.82 16.69 10.22
#